data_7dee96e8484b9f1c1d5a5ecaaa09e780
#
_entry.id   7dee96e8484b9f1c1d5a5ecaaa09e780
#
_cell.length_a   1.000
_cell.length_b   1.000
_cell.length_c   1.000
_cell.angle_alpha   90.00
_cell.angle_beta   90.00
_cell.angle_gamma   90.00
#
_symmetry.space_group_name_H-M   'P 1'
#
loop_
_entity.id
_entity.type
_entity.pdbx_description
1 polymer ?
#
loop_
_entity_poly.entity_id
_entity_poly.type
_entity_poly.pdbx_seq_one_letter_code
_entity_poly.pdbx_strand_id
1 'polypeptide(L)'
;MTEHPISAPPSGRRTGARTAGWPRVHRGGETGAVTAEYAVLLPVIAFVLVSVLLAGAAAVQQVRGQDAAASAARILARGDDEAAARDAVARMAGDDASLSHTIEGGWVTVEVVQPGPGPLAWAEALTLTAHAAAPEQRPGTPAAGPEDRS
;
A
#
# COMPACT_ATOMS: atom_id res chain seq x y z
N MET A 1 91.79 -62.65 26.19
CA MET A 1 91.76 -61.43 25.38
C MET A 1 90.99 -61.81 24.18
N THR A 2 89.69 -61.59 24.26
CA THR A 2 88.76 -62.01 23.21
C THR A 2 87.74 -60.89 23.03
N GLU A 3 87.83 -60.23 21.91
CA GLU A 3 86.90 -59.20 21.51
C GLU A 3 85.66 -59.88 20.93
N HIS A 4 84.52 -59.42 21.42
CA HIS A 4 83.21 -59.77 20.86
C HIS A 4 82.72 -58.62 19.95
N PRO A 5 82.36 -58.93 18.73
CA PRO A 5 81.66 -57.90 17.86
C PRO A 5 80.21 -57.86 18.22
N ILE A 6 79.75 -56.65 18.39
CA ILE A 6 78.35 -56.29 18.66
C ILE A 6 77.57 -56.33 17.35
N SER A 7 76.56 -57.21 17.27
CA SER A 7 75.60 -57.27 16.17
C SER A 7 74.59 -56.07 16.19
N ALA A 8 74.50 -55.43 15.08
CA ALA A 8 73.51 -54.40 14.87
C ALA A 8 72.09 -55.00 14.73
N PRO A 9 71.02 -54.35 15.25
CA PRO A 9 69.62 -54.76 15.05
C PRO A 9 69.10 -54.43 13.68
N PRO A 10 68.11 -55.19 13.14
CA PRO A 10 67.54 -54.97 11.83
C PRO A 10 66.61 -53.78 11.84
N SER A 11 66.72 -52.97 10.81
CA SER A 11 65.86 -51.81 10.52
C SER A 11 64.41 -52.26 10.37
N GLY A 12 63.57 -51.87 11.33
CA GLY A 12 62.14 -52.06 11.29
C GLY A 12 61.47 -51.22 10.14
N ARG A 13 60.87 -51.96 9.27
CA ARG A 13 60.05 -51.46 8.15
C ARG A 13 58.83 -50.76 8.75
N ARG A 14 58.79 -49.44 8.72
CA ARG A 14 57.62 -48.69 9.06
C ARG A 14 56.53 -48.89 7.99
N THR A 15 55.59 -49.76 8.30
CA THR A 15 54.30 -49.84 7.56
C THR A 15 53.56 -48.57 7.74
N GLY A 16 53.44 -47.76 6.65
CA GLY A 16 52.66 -46.59 6.61
C GLY A 16 51.17 -46.94 6.85
N ALA A 17 50.66 -46.50 8.00
CA ALA A 17 49.25 -46.54 8.27
C ALA A 17 48.54 -45.58 7.25
N ARG A 18 47.91 -46.20 6.26
CA ARG A 18 46.94 -45.50 5.42
C ARG A 18 45.80 -45.12 6.33
N THR A 19 45.78 -43.85 6.76
CA THR A 19 44.58 -43.24 7.32
C THR A 19 43.54 -43.25 6.21
N ALA A 20 42.60 -44.19 6.33
CA ALA A 20 41.39 -44.17 5.52
C ALA A 20 40.70 -42.85 5.79
N GLY A 21 40.85 -41.90 4.85
CA GLY A 21 40.09 -40.66 4.84
C GLY A 21 38.62 -41.04 4.67
N TRP A 22 37.88 -40.87 5.71
CA TRP A 22 36.43 -40.98 5.66
C TRP A 22 35.92 -39.94 4.65
N PRO A 23 35.07 -40.31 3.69
CA PRO A 23 34.49 -39.35 2.81
C PRO A 23 33.69 -38.36 3.66
N ARG A 24 34.12 -37.11 3.70
CA ARG A 24 33.34 -36.03 4.25
C ARG A 24 32.11 -35.88 3.33
N VAL A 25 31.02 -36.49 3.76
CA VAL A 25 29.73 -36.24 3.15
C VAL A 25 29.39 -34.79 3.45
N HIS A 26 29.64 -33.90 2.50
CA HIS A 26 29.11 -32.54 2.49
C HIS A 26 27.57 -32.59 2.34
N ARG A 27 26.87 -32.93 3.43
CA ARG A 27 25.42 -32.78 3.58
C ARG A 27 25.10 -31.38 4.06
N GLY A 28 25.53 -30.37 3.37
CA GLY A 28 25.34 -28.98 3.83
C GLY A 28 24.84 -28.00 2.77
N GLY A 29 24.79 -28.41 1.50
CA GLY A 29 24.52 -27.45 0.42
C GLY A 29 23.03 -27.18 0.12
N GLU A 30 22.14 -28.13 0.30
CA GLU A 30 20.77 -28.03 -0.19
C GLU A 30 19.84 -27.28 0.77
N THR A 31 20.00 -27.47 2.07
CA THR A 31 19.19 -26.76 3.08
C THR A 31 19.47 -25.26 3.11
N GLY A 32 20.70 -24.83 2.83
CA GLY A 32 21.08 -23.42 2.76
C GLY A 32 20.57 -22.73 1.50
N ALA A 33 20.49 -23.43 0.37
CA ALA A 33 19.99 -22.88 -0.89
C ALA A 33 18.49 -22.57 -0.81
N VAL A 34 17.69 -23.49 -0.26
CA VAL A 34 16.25 -23.29 -0.06
C VAL A 34 15.97 -22.11 0.90
N THR A 35 16.74 -22.01 1.99
CA THR A 35 16.59 -20.90 2.93
C THR A 35 16.95 -19.55 2.29
N ALA A 36 17.96 -19.52 1.41
CA ALA A 36 18.34 -18.31 0.69
C ALA A 36 17.27 -17.87 -0.32
N GLU A 37 16.60 -18.80 -1.00
CA GLU A 37 15.48 -18.50 -1.88
C GLU A 37 14.31 -17.88 -1.12
N TYR A 38 13.93 -18.44 0.02
CA TYR A 38 12.84 -17.86 0.85
C TYR A 38 13.23 -16.48 1.42
N ALA A 39 14.49 -16.25 1.75
CA ALA A 39 14.96 -14.96 2.24
C ALA A 39 14.79 -13.84 1.21
N VAL A 40 14.85 -14.14 -0.09
CA VAL A 40 14.60 -13.17 -1.17
C VAL A 40 13.12 -13.07 -1.50
N LEU A 41 12.38 -14.18 -1.47
CA LEU A 41 10.96 -14.21 -1.82
C LEU A 41 10.08 -13.52 -0.76
N LEU A 42 10.37 -13.69 0.53
CA LEU A 42 9.57 -13.12 1.61
C LEU A 42 9.41 -11.59 1.52
N PRO A 43 10.47 -10.78 1.35
CA PRO A 43 10.31 -9.34 1.20
C PRO A 43 9.53 -8.96 -0.05
N VAL A 44 9.65 -9.70 -1.15
CA VAL A 44 8.88 -9.44 -2.38
C VAL A 44 7.40 -9.71 -2.15
N ILE A 45 7.06 -10.84 -1.53
CA ILE A 45 5.67 -11.18 -1.21
C ILE A 45 5.08 -10.16 -0.24
N ALA A 46 5.84 -9.76 0.79
CA ALA A 46 5.40 -8.75 1.74
C ALA A 46 5.15 -7.39 1.05
N PHE A 47 6.05 -6.98 0.15
CA PHE A 47 5.88 -5.76 -0.63
C PHE A 47 4.63 -5.80 -1.50
N VAL A 48 4.40 -6.89 -2.22
CA VAL A 48 3.19 -7.07 -3.05
C VAL A 48 1.94 -7.03 -2.19
N LEU A 49 1.93 -7.72 -1.05
CA LEU A 49 0.78 -7.73 -0.13
C LEU A 49 0.47 -6.32 0.39
N VAL A 50 1.49 -5.59 0.86
CA VAL A 50 1.32 -4.21 1.32
C VAL A 50 0.80 -3.32 0.19
N SER A 51 1.31 -3.47 -1.04
CA SER A 51 0.85 -2.69 -2.20
C SER A 51 -0.62 -2.93 -2.51
N VAL A 52 -1.08 -4.19 -2.45
CA VAL A 52 -2.50 -4.54 -2.67
C VAL A 52 -3.38 -3.95 -1.56
N LEU A 53 -2.95 -4.03 -0.30
CA LEU A 53 -3.70 -3.46 0.82
C LEU A 53 -3.81 -1.93 0.71
N LEU A 54 -2.73 -1.25 0.32
CA LEU A 54 -2.74 0.20 0.10
C LEU A 54 -3.64 0.60 -1.07
N ALA A 55 -3.61 -0.17 -2.17
CA ALA A 55 -4.51 0.07 -3.30
C ALA A 55 -5.98 -0.11 -2.90
N GLY A 56 -6.30 -1.13 -2.11
CA GLY A 56 -7.64 -1.34 -1.56
C GLY A 56 -8.08 -0.19 -0.65
N ALA A 57 -7.21 0.27 0.24
CA ALA A 57 -7.48 1.41 1.11
C ALA A 57 -7.74 2.69 0.31
N ALA A 58 -6.93 2.95 -0.73
CA ALA A 58 -7.11 4.09 -1.62
C ALA A 58 -8.46 4.04 -2.37
N ALA A 59 -8.87 2.86 -2.84
CA ALA A 59 -10.15 2.69 -3.51
C ALA A 59 -11.34 3.00 -2.57
N VAL A 60 -11.32 2.51 -1.33
CA VAL A 60 -12.35 2.82 -0.32
C VAL A 60 -12.38 4.33 -0.02
N GLN A 61 -11.22 4.95 0.12
CA GLN A 61 -11.13 6.38 0.40
C GLN A 61 -11.65 7.22 -0.78
N GLN A 62 -11.38 6.80 -2.01
CA GLN A 62 -11.91 7.47 -3.21
C GLN A 62 -13.44 7.44 -3.25
N VAL A 63 -14.08 6.30 -2.92
CA VAL A 63 -15.55 6.21 -2.83
C VAL A 63 -16.09 7.16 -1.77
N ARG A 64 -15.49 7.20 -0.58
CA ARG A 64 -15.90 8.12 0.48
C ARG A 64 -15.78 9.59 0.07
N GLY A 65 -14.72 9.95 -0.66
CA GLY A 65 -14.53 11.29 -1.20
C GLY A 65 -15.63 11.66 -2.20
N GLN A 66 -16.01 10.75 -3.08
CA GLN A 66 -17.09 10.97 -4.04
C GLN A 66 -18.44 11.13 -3.36
N ASP A 67 -18.75 10.31 -2.35
CA ASP A 67 -19.98 10.44 -1.56
C ASP A 67 -20.01 11.76 -0.78
N ALA A 68 -18.87 12.18 -0.22
CA ALA A 68 -18.73 13.46 0.46
C ALA A 68 -18.95 14.64 -0.50
N ALA A 69 -18.34 14.61 -1.69
CA ALA A 69 -18.51 15.64 -2.71
C ALA A 69 -19.97 15.73 -3.19
N ALA A 70 -20.62 14.58 -3.44
CA ALA A 70 -22.02 14.53 -3.83
C ALA A 70 -22.96 15.04 -2.72
N SER A 71 -22.65 14.76 -1.45
CA SER A 71 -23.41 15.26 -0.31
C SER A 71 -23.27 16.78 -0.19
N ALA A 72 -22.04 17.30 -0.23
CA ALA A 72 -21.75 18.72 -0.17
C ALA A 72 -22.40 19.49 -1.33
N ALA A 73 -22.34 18.97 -2.57
CA ALA A 73 -22.98 19.57 -3.72
C ALA A 73 -24.50 19.71 -3.53
N ARG A 74 -25.17 18.72 -2.95
CA ARG A 74 -26.61 18.78 -2.64
C ARG A 74 -26.94 19.77 -1.52
N ILE A 75 -26.09 19.88 -0.49
CA ILE A 75 -26.25 20.86 0.59
C ILE A 75 -26.18 22.29 0.00
N LEU A 76 -25.12 22.57 -0.74
CA LEU A 76 -24.93 23.89 -1.36
C LEU A 76 -25.98 24.21 -2.43
N ALA A 77 -26.42 23.22 -3.21
CA ALA A 77 -27.49 23.41 -4.23
C ALA A 77 -28.81 23.78 -3.63
N ARG A 78 -29.11 23.45 -2.37
CA ARG A 78 -30.31 23.89 -1.63
C ARG A 78 -30.17 25.29 -1.06
N GLY A 79 -28.98 25.89 -1.13
CA GLY A 79 -28.71 27.19 -0.53
C GLY A 79 -28.39 27.11 0.98
N ASP A 80 -28.07 25.90 1.47
CA ASP A 80 -27.60 25.70 2.85
C ASP A 80 -26.20 26.31 3.05
N ASP A 81 -25.80 26.52 4.31
CA ASP A 81 -24.53 27.14 4.65
C ASP A 81 -23.32 26.26 4.25
N GLU A 82 -22.26 26.90 3.79
CA GLU A 82 -21.00 26.28 3.43
C GLU A 82 -20.37 25.52 4.63
N ALA A 83 -20.60 26.02 5.87
CA ALA A 83 -20.14 25.33 7.07
C ALA A 83 -20.77 23.94 7.19
N ALA A 84 -22.07 23.81 6.89
CA ALA A 84 -22.77 22.52 6.90
C ALA A 84 -22.19 21.56 5.84
N ALA A 85 -21.81 22.08 4.67
CA ALA A 85 -21.16 21.28 3.62
C ALA A 85 -19.76 20.81 4.05
N ARG A 86 -18.95 21.68 4.67
CA ARG A 86 -17.64 21.31 5.23
C ARG A 86 -17.74 20.26 6.32
N ASP A 87 -18.68 20.42 7.24
CA ASP A 87 -18.92 19.43 8.30
C ASP A 87 -19.32 18.05 7.75
N ALA A 88 -20.13 18.04 6.68
CA ALA A 88 -20.48 16.80 6.00
C ALA A 88 -19.26 16.13 5.37
N VAL A 89 -18.40 16.90 4.71
CA VAL A 89 -17.14 16.38 4.11
C VAL A 89 -16.20 15.86 5.19
N ALA A 90 -15.99 16.59 6.29
CA ALA A 90 -15.13 16.17 7.39
C ALA A 90 -15.59 14.83 7.99
N ARG A 91 -16.90 14.65 8.20
CA ARG A 91 -17.46 13.39 8.72
C ARG A 91 -17.29 12.21 7.77
N MET A 92 -17.30 12.42 6.46
CA MET A 92 -17.30 11.34 5.46
C MET A 92 -15.92 11.05 4.90
N ALA A 93 -15.12 12.09 4.64
CA ALA A 93 -13.82 12.02 4.01
C ALA A 93 -12.63 12.20 4.98
N GLY A 94 -12.91 12.66 6.21
CA GLY A 94 -11.93 12.92 7.27
C GLY A 94 -11.67 14.42 7.46
N ASP A 95 -11.13 14.78 8.63
CA ASP A 95 -10.89 16.16 9.03
C ASP A 95 -9.84 16.88 8.18
N ASP A 96 -8.93 16.10 7.55
CA ASP A 96 -7.89 16.61 6.66
C ASP A 96 -8.38 16.84 5.22
N ALA A 97 -9.65 16.53 4.93
CA ALA A 97 -10.23 16.77 3.63
C ALA A 97 -10.56 18.25 3.44
N SER A 98 -10.18 18.80 2.29
CA SER A 98 -10.53 20.16 1.89
C SER A 98 -11.69 20.17 0.91
N LEU A 99 -12.56 21.19 1.03
CA LEU A 99 -13.69 21.42 0.13
C LEU A 99 -13.49 22.72 -0.61
N SER A 100 -13.62 22.69 -1.92
CA SER A 100 -13.81 23.87 -2.78
C SER A 100 -15.07 23.73 -3.61
N HIS A 101 -15.74 24.85 -3.96
CA HIS A 101 -16.92 24.83 -4.80
C HIS A 101 -16.99 26.04 -5.72
N THR A 102 -17.68 25.87 -6.84
CA THR A 102 -18.01 26.94 -7.77
C THR A 102 -19.49 26.87 -8.13
N ILE A 103 -20.11 28.04 -8.36
CA ILE A 103 -21.51 28.13 -8.79
C ILE A 103 -21.53 28.86 -10.13
N GLU A 104 -21.84 28.14 -11.18
CA GLU A 104 -21.85 28.68 -12.54
C GLU A 104 -23.02 28.09 -13.34
N GLY A 105 -23.71 28.92 -14.10
CA GLY A 105 -24.78 28.47 -15.00
C GLY A 105 -25.95 27.74 -14.30
N GLY A 106 -26.18 27.99 -13.00
CA GLY A 106 -27.19 27.28 -12.22
C GLY A 106 -26.76 25.88 -11.75
N TRP A 107 -25.46 25.61 -11.77
CA TRP A 107 -24.86 24.38 -11.24
C TRP A 107 -23.90 24.70 -10.12
N VAL A 108 -23.94 23.88 -9.08
CA VAL A 108 -22.95 23.85 -8.01
C VAL A 108 -22.02 22.71 -8.29
N THR A 109 -20.75 23.03 -8.54
CA THR A 109 -19.68 22.05 -8.69
C THR A 109 -18.83 22.05 -7.42
N VAL A 110 -18.59 20.87 -6.86
CA VAL A 110 -17.81 20.67 -5.65
C VAL A 110 -16.61 19.80 -5.96
N GLU A 111 -15.47 20.19 -5.43
CA GLU A 111 -14.25 19.42 -5.42
C GLU A 111 -13.85 19.12 -3.96
N VAL A 112 -13.57 17.86 -3.67
CA VAL A 112 -13.05 17.41 -2.39
C VAL A 112 -11.69 16.80 -2.61
N VAL A 113 -10.68 17.32 -1.91
CA VAL A 113 -9.29 16.82 -1.93
C VAL A 113 -8.98 16.25 -0.57
N GLN A 114 -8.46 15.03 -0.55
CA GLN A 114 -8.09 14.31 0.67
C GLN A 114 -6.70 13.69 0.53
N PRO A 115 -5.91 13.57 1.63
CA PRO A 115 -4.60 12.94 1.60
C PRO A 115 -4.71 11.46 1.30
N GLY A 116 -3.62 10.87 0.82
CA GLY A 116 -3.54 9.43 0.56
C GLY A 116 -3.70 8.59 1.83
N PRO A 117 -4.08 7.30 1.71
CA PRO A 117 -4.34 6.44 2.85
C PRO A 117 -3.07 6.03 3.61
N GLY A 118 -3.15 6.00 4.94
CA GLY A 118 -2.13 5.44 5.83
C GLY A 118 -0.75 6.06 5.67
N PRO A 119 0.32 5.25 5.50
CA PRO A 119 1.68 5.75 5.41
C PRO A 119 1.96 6.59 4.16
N LEU A 120 1.04 6.65 3.20
CA LEU A 120 1.17 7.50 2.02
C LEU A 120 0.66 8.93 2.27
N ALA A 121 0.01 9.19 3.39
CA ALA A 121 -0.46 10.53 3.76
C ALA A 121 0.70 11.54 3.92
N TRP A 122 1.91 11.08 4.26
CA TRP A 122 3.10 11.92 4.36
C TRP A 122 3.72 12.27 2.99
N ALA A 123 3.37 11.52 1.94
CA ALA A 123 3.78 11.83 0.59
C ALA A 123 2.76 12.81 -0.02
N GLU A 124 3.03 14.12 0.08
CA GLU A 124 2.17 15.19 -0.47
C GLU A 124 1.82 15.00 -1.96
N ALA A 125 2.57 14.15 -2.66
CA ALA A 125 2.32 13.80 -4.06
C ALA A 125 1.12 12.86 -4.27
N LEU A 126 0.57 12.25 -3.21
CA LEU A 126 -0.56 11.32 -3.31
C LEU A 126 -1.81 11.91 -2.66
N THR A 127 -2.51 12.76 -3.41
CA THR A 127 -3.82 13.28 -3.04
C THR A 127 -4.91 12.60 -3.87
N LEU A 128 -6.05 12.34 -3.24
CA LEU A 128 -7.24 11.83 -3.90
C LEU A 128 -8.21 12.98 -4.10
N THR A 129 -8.66 13.17 -5.35
CA THR A 129 -9.60 14.24 -5.70
C THR A 129 -10.93 13.62 -6.14
N ALA A 130 -12.01 14.15 -5.61
CA ALA A 130 -13.37 13.77 -5.97
C ALA A 130 -14.17 14.99 -6.41
N HIS A 131 -14.97 14.84 -7.46
CA HIS A 131 -15.80 15.91 -8.01
C HIS A 131 -17.26 15.47 -8.03
N ALA A 132 -18.16 16.43 -7.73
CA ALA A 132 -19.60 16.25 -7.91
C ALA A 132 -20.23 17.56 -8.35
N ALA A 133 -21.32 17.46 -9.10
CA ALA A 133 -22.12 18.62 -9.50
C ALA A 133 -23.59 18.37 -9.21
N ALA A 134 -24.32 19.43 -8.79
CA ALA A 134 -25.74 19.40 -8.57
C ALA A 134 -26.37 20.66 -9.13
N PRO A 135 -27.60 20.58 -9.73
CA PRO A 135 -28.32 21.76 -10.16
C PRO A 135 -28.74 22.59 -8.94
N GLU A 136 -28.58 23.91 -9.02
CA GLU A 136 -29.01 24.84 -7.99
C GLU A 136 -30.54 24.78 -7.84
N GLN A 137 -31.00 24.47 -6.64
CA GLN A 137 -32.43 24.47 -6.32
C GLN A 137 -32.82 25.85 -5.82
N ARG A 138 -33.20 26.76 -6.73
CA ARG A 138 -33.77 28.05 -6.30
C ARG A 138 -35.16 27.84 -5.68
N PRO A 139 -35.35 28.21 -4.39
CA PRO A 139 -36.68 28.22 -3.82
C PRO A 139 -37.51 29.29 -4.58
N GLY A 140 -38.45 28.87 -5.40
CA GLY A 140 -39.47 29.76 -5.91
C GLY A 140 -39.56 30.05 -7.42
N THR A 141 -38.91 29.27 -8.30
CA THR A 141 -39.36 29.29 -9.71
C THR A 141 -40.42 28.20 -9.86
N PRO A 142 -41.73 28.54 -9.91
CA PRO A 142 -42.73 27.55 -10.26
C PRO A 142 -42.35 27.01 -11.64
N ALA A 143 -42.37 25.69 -11.79
CA ALA A 143 -42.31 25.09 -13.12
C ALA A 143 -43.35 25.83 -13.98
N ALA A 144 -42.90 26.45 -15.08
CA ALA A 144 -43.81 27.04 -16.05
C ALA A 144 -44.75 25.90 -16.46
N GLY A 145 -45.98 25.96 -15.95
CA GLY A 145 -47.03 25.04 -16.34
C GLY A 145 -47.20 25.13 -17.86
N PRO A 146 -47.67 24.05 -18.51
CA PRO A 146 -47.94 24.11 -19.94
C PRO A 146 -48.90 25.27 -20.19
N GLU A 147 -48.40 26.31 -20.89
CA GLU A 147 -49.23 27.39 -21.33
C GLU A 147 -50.39 26.81 -22.16
N ASP A 148 -51.58 26.99 -21.62
CA ASP A 148 -52.83 26.71 -22.27
C ASP A 148 -52.86 27.49 -23.60
N ARG A 149 -52.62 26.79 -24.71
CA ARG A 149 -52.79 27.30 -26.06
C ARG A 149 -54.24 27.05 -26.45
N SER A 150 -55.10 28.05 -26.15
CA SER A 150 -56.39 28.19 -26.78
C SER A 150 -56.25 28.91 -28.10
#